data_67283746d127990413c8cfed6e8455c3
#
_entry.id   67283746d127990413c8cfed6e8455c3
#
_cell.length_a   1.000
_cell.length_b   1.000
_cell.length_c   1.000
_cell.angle_alpha   90.00
_cell.angle_beta   90.00
_cell.angle_gamma   90.00
#
_symmetry.space_group_name_H-M   'P 1'
#
loop_
_entity.id
_entity.type
_entity.pdbx_description
1 polymer ?
#
loop_
_entity_poly.entity_id
_entity_poly.type
_entity_poly.pdbx_seq_one_letter_code
_entity_poly.pdbx_strand_id
1 'polypeptide(L)'
;ATTRTGLMTKPLLDRFGFSARLDYYSPEELEKIVVRNARILGIPISETGAEQLARRSRGTPRVANRLLKRVRDYAEVVGDGKIDEATANAALEMQGVDNLGLDRTDRDYLGLIIDKFDGGPVGVGTLSVALGEARDTVEDIYEPYLLQCGLIQRTSRGRIATRRTYDHLGVPMPSGN
;
A
#
# COMPACT_ATOMS: atom_id res chain seq x y z
N ALA A 1 -7.81 -0.25 20.46
CA ALA A 1 -8.08 -0.53 19.05
C ALA A 1 -7.44 -1.84 18.65
N THR A 2 -8.05 -2.56 17.72
CA THR A 2 -7.53 -3.81 17.15
C THR A 2 -7.88 -3.90 15.67
N THR A 3 -7.02 -4.53 14.88
CA THR A 3 -7.29 -4.92 13.49
C THR A 3 -7.91 -6.31 13.38
N ARG A 4 -7.91 -7.09 14.48
CA ARG A 4 -8.40 -8.47 14.55
C ARG A 4 -9.58 -8.59 15.52
N THR A 5 -10.71 -7.94 15.19
CA THR A 5 -11.92 -8.00 16.03
C THR A 5 -12.46 -9.42 16.21
N GLY A 6 -12.28 -10.30 15.23
CA GLY A 6 -12.69 -11.71 15.31
C GLY A 6 -11.97 -12.55 16.38
N LEU A 7 -10.84 -12.06 16.92
CA LEU A 7 -10.14 -12.70 18.03
C LEU A 7 -10.62 -12.22 19.41
N MET A 8 -11.49 -11.20 19.46
CA MET A 8 -12.03 -10.68 20.70
C MET A 8 -13.24 -11.51 21.13
N THR A 9 -13.27 -11.89 22.39
CA THR A 9 -14.41 -12.62 22.96
C THR A 9 -15.60 -11.70 23.13
N LYS A 10 -16.82 -12.22 22.95
CA LYS A 10 -18.06 -11.45 23.12
C LYS A 10 -18.14 -10.72 24.48
N PRO A 11 -17.79 -11.33 25.63
CA PRO A 11 -17.78 -10.63 26.92
C PRO A 11 -16.84 -9.42 26.97
N LEU A 12 -15.75 -9.44 26.19
CA LEU A 12 -14.85 -8.30 26.09
C LEU A 12 -15.46 -7.19 25.24
N LEU A 13 -16.07 -7.52 24.10
CA LEU A 13 -16.76 -6.57 23.24
C LEU A 13 -17.91 -5.86 23.96
N ASP A 14 -18.68 -6.59 24.77
CA ASP A 14 -19.82 -6.08 25.53
C ASP A 14 -19.41 -5.04 26.60
N ARG A 15 -18.13 -5.02 27.00
CA ARG A 15 -17.58 -4.03 27.95
C ARG A 15 -17.24 -2.68 27.31
N PHE A 16 -17.14 -2.63 25.98
CA PHE A 16 -16.93 -1.37 25.27
C PHE A 16 -18.29 -0.72 24.99
N GLY A 17 -18.49 0.49 25.50
CA GLY A 17 -19.73 1.25 25.29
C GLY A 17 -19.91 1.79 23.88
N PHE A 18 -18.87 1.73 23.04
CA PHE A 18 -18.88 2.20 21.68
C PHE A 18 -17.91 1.40 20.80
N SER A 19 -18.36 1.00 19.62
CA SER A 19 -17.53 0.33 18.62
C SER A 19 -17.59 1.15 17.33
N ALA A 20 -16.44 1.56 16.83
CA ALA A 20 -16.32 2.27 15.56
C ALA A 20 -15.34 1.53 14.65
N ARG A 21 -15.65 1.50 13.36
CA ARG A 21 -14.74 1.06 12.32
C ARG A 21 -14.02 2.28 11.76
N LEU A 22 -12.70 2.17 11.67
CA LEU A 22 -11.87 3.17 11.00
C LEU A 22 -11.54 2.65 9.60
N ASP A 23 -11.98 3.38 8.59
CA ASP A 23 -11.68 3.08 7.21
C ASP A 23 -10.39 3.81 6.76
N TYR A 24 -9.90 3.47 5.58
CA TYR A 24 -8.76 4.17 4.97
C TYR A 24 -9.16 5.59 4.58
N TYR A 25 -8.19 6.49 4.67
CA TYR A 25 -8.35 7.87 4.21
C TYR A 25 -8.35 7.93 2.68
N SER A 26 -9.11 8.87 2.13
CA SER A 26 -9.01 9.20 0.72
C SER A 26 -7.70 9.93 0.39
N PRO A 27 -7.26 9.95 -0.88
CA PRO A 27 -6.09 10.74 -1.28
C PRO A 27 -6.21 12.22 -0.90
N GLU A 28 -7.40 12.82 -1.04
CA GLU A 28 -7.64 14.24 -0.73
C GLU A 28 -7.55 14.52 0.78
N GLU A 29 -7.96 13.58 1.62
CA GLU A 29 -7.80 13.66 3.07
C GLU A 29 -6.34 13.53 3.47
N LEU A 30 -5.60 12.60 2.84
CA LEU A 30 -4.17 12.41 3.08
C LEU A 30 -3.35 13.59 2.60
N GLU A 31 -3.72 14.23 1.49
CA GLU A 31 -3.07 15.44 1.01
C GLU A 31 -3.14 16.56 2.06
N LYS A 32 -4.32 16.79 2.66
CA LYS A 32 -4.47 17.76 3.75
C LYS A 32 -3.56 17.43 4.94
N ILE A 33 -3.43 16.14 5.27
CA ILE A 33 -2.53 15.67 6.34
C ILE A 33 -1.07 15.93 5.96
N VAL A 34 -0.66 15.63 4.73
CA VAL A 34 0.70 15.86 4.23
C VAL A 34 1.04 17.34 4.29
N VAL A 35 0.19 18.20 3.73
CA VAL A 35 0.40 19.67 3.74
C VAL A 35 0.49 20.22 5.16
N ARG A 36 -0.42 19.81 6.06
CA ARG A 36 -0.37 20.21 7.48
C ARG A 36 0.95 19.79 8.13
N ASN A 37 1.36 18.54 7.93
CA ASN A 37 2.56 18.00 8.57
C ASN A 37 3.84 18.58 7.97
N ALA A 38 3.87 18.85 6.66
CA ALA A 38 4.95 19.56 6.02
C ALA A 38 5.14 20.95 6.64
N ARG A 39 4.05 21.71 6.85
CA ARG A 39 4.08 23.02 7.51
C ARG A 39 4.62 22.94 8.95
N ILE A 40 4.18 21.93 9.73
CA ILE A 40 4.65 21.74 11.12
C ILE A 40 6.15 21.43 11.14
N LEU A 41 6.63 20.68 10.16
CA LEU A 41 8.04 20.29 10.04
C LEU A 41 8.91 21.34 9.32
N GLY A 42 8.32 22.45 8.85
CA GLY A 42 9.03 23.49 8.09
C GLY A 42 9.50 23.02 6.70
N ILE A 43 8.81 22.07 6.09
CA ILE A 43 9.16 21.49 4.78
C ILE A 43 8.41 22.27 3.70
N PRO A 44 9.09 22.94 2.76
CA PRO A 44 8.44 23.56 1.61
C PRO A 44 7.90 22.47 0.67
N ILE A 45 6.58 22.46 0.44
CA ILE A 45 5.92 21.49 -0.43
C ILE A 45 4.88 22.18 -1.31
N SER A 46 4.82 21.81 -2.58
CA SER A 46 3.75 22.24 -3.50
C SER A 46 2.50 21.36 -3.35
N GLU A 47 1.35 21.85 -3.83
CA GLU A 47 0.11 21.06 -3.88
C GLU A 47 0.32 19.76 -4.68
N THR A 48 0.93 19.86 -5.87
CA THR A 48 1.22 18.68 -6.72
C THR A 48 2.19 17.70 -6.05
N GLY A 49 3.21 18.20 -5.33
CA GLY A 49 4.10 17.33 -4.53
C GLY A 49 3.35 16.61 -3.41
N ALA A 50 2.45 17.32 -2.70
CA ALA A 50 1.63 16.72 -1.65
C ALA A 50 0.65 15.67 -2.20
N GLU A 51 0.04 15.93 -3.35
CA GLU A 51 -0.82 14.97 -4.06
C GLU A 51 -0.07 13.68 -4.41
N GLN A 52 1.18 13.77 -4.92
CA GLN A 52 1.97 12.59 -5.24
C GLN A 52 2.25 11.71 -4.02
N LEU A 53 2.54 12.32 -2.87
CA LEU A 53 2.73 11.58 -1.63
C LEU A 53 1.42 10.97 -1.12
N ALA A 54 0.33 11.72 -1.17
CA ALA A 54 -0.98 11.29 -0.70
C ALA A 54 -1.49 10.05 -1.46
N ARG A 55 -1.42 10.08 -2.79
CA ARG A 55 -1.84 8.96 -3.65
C ARG A 55 -1.10 7.67 -3.35
N ARG A 56 0.21 7.75 -3.04
CA ARG A 56 1.06 6.58 -2.76
C ARG A 56 1.10 6.19 -1.28
N SER A 57 0.26 6.83 -0.44
CA SER A 57 0.23 6.62 1.01
C SER A 57 -0.66 5.47 1.49
N ARG A 58 -1.20 4.68 0.58
CA ARG A 58 -2.01 3.48 0.88
C ARG A 58 -3.17 3.75 1.84
N GLY A 59 -3.80 4.92 1.75
CA GLY A 59 -4.92 5.30 2.61
C GLY A 59 -4.56 5.50 4.08
N THR A 60 -3.26 5.61 4.45
CA THR A 60 -2.87 5.70 5.87
C THR A 60 -1.97 6.90 6.18
N PRO A 61 -2.28 7.69 7.23
CA PRO A 61 -1.45 8.82 7.67
C PRO A 61 -0.02 8.40 8.08
N ARG A 62 0.14 7.17 8.58
CA ARG A 62 1.46 6.64 8.97
C ARG A 62 2.38 6.53 7.76
N VAL A 63 1.87 5.98 6.65
CA VAL A 63 2.64 5.86 5.41
C VAL A 63 2.89 7.24 4.81
N ALA A 64 1.89 8.12 4.78
CA ALA A 64 2.04 9.50 4.30
C ALA A 64 3.17 10.25 5.03
N ASN A 65 3.19 10.18 6.35
CA ASN A 65 4.24 10.81 7.15
C ASN A 65 5.63 10.20 6.93
N ARG A 66 5.69 8.89 6.75
CA ARG A 66 6.95 8.20 6.42
C ARG A 66 7.48 8.64 5.06
N LEU A 67 6.61 8.70 4.04
CA LEU A 67 6.98 9.16 2.71
C LEU A 67 7.41 10.63 2.74
N LEU A 68 6.66 11.51 3.42
CA LEU A 68 7.00 12.92 3.55
C LEU A 68 8.42 13.13 4.10
N LYS A 69 8.78 12.42 5.18
CA LYS A 69 10.13 12.51 5.76
C LYS A 69 11.22 12.05 4.78
N ARG A 70 10.99 10.93 4.10
CA ARG A 70 11.96 10.38 3.15
C ARG A 70 12.13 11.23 1.90
N VAL A 71 11.03 11.81 1.40
CA VAL A 71 11.07 12.71 0.26
C VAL A 71 11.74 14.03 0.63
N ARG A 72 11.53 14.53 1.88
CA ARG A 72 12.29 15.66 2.42
C ARG A 72 13.79 15.39 2.40
N ASP A 73 14.21 14.26 2.97
CA ASP A 73 15.63 13.90 3.05
C ASP A 73 16.27 13.85 1.64
N TYR A 74 15.53 13.33 0.67
CA TYR A 74 15.94 13.36 -0.75
C TYR A 74 16.04 14.79 -1.30
N ALA A 75 15.03 15.63 -1.06
CA ALA A 75 14.99 17.01 -1.53
C ALA A 75 16.13 17.85 -0.97
N GLU A 76 16.49 17.64 0.31
CA GLU A 76 17.62 18.31 0.98
C GLU A 76 18.98 17.89 0.42
N VAL A 77 19.12 16.62 -0.03
CA VAL A 77 20.41 16.09 -0.53
C VAL A 77 20.61 16.35 -2.02
N VAL A 78 19.54 16.22 -2.81
CA VAL A 78 19.63 16.24 -4.30
C VAL A 78 19.13 17.54 -4.89
N GLY A 79 18.24 18.25 -4.18
CA GLY A 79 17.57 19.46 -4.65
C GLY A 79 17.87 20.71 -3.79
N ASP A 80 16.91 21.61 -3.78
CA ASP A 80 16.91 22.86 -3.01
C ASP A 80 16.14 22.78 -1.69
N GLY A 81 15.78 21.57 -1.26
CA GLY A 81 14.98 21.33 -0.05
C GLY A 81 13.47 21.50 -0.25
N LYS A 82 13.01 21.80 -1.48
CA LYS A 82 11.60 21.93 -1.80
C LYS A 82 11.05 20.65 -2.42
N ILE A 83 9.84 20.28 -2.01
CA ILE A 83 9.12 19.14 -2.56
C ILE A 83 8.09 19.65 -3.58
N ASP A 84 8.44 19.60 -4.84
CA ASP A 84 7.51 19.72 -5.96
C ASP A 84 7.15 18.34 -6.53
N GLU A 85 6.36 18.29 -7.58
CA GLU A 85 5.93 17.04 -8.22
C GLU A 85 7.13 16.22 -8.73
N ALA A 86 8.08 16.86 -9.38
CA ALA A 86 9.25 16.20 -9.96
C ALA A 86 10.13 15.58 -8.85
N THR A 87 10.42 16.36 -7.80
CA THR A 87 11.17 15.90 -6.63
C THR A 87 10.46 14.77 -5.90
N ALA A 88 9.14 14.88 -5.72
CA ALA A 88 8.34 13.82 -5.09
C ALA A 88 8.41 12.52 -5.90
N ASN A 89 8.21 12.59 -7.22
CA ASN A 89 8.25 11.42 -8.10
C ASN A 89 9.64 10.76 -8.11
N ALA A 90 10.71 11.55 -8.28
CA ALA A 90 12.08 11.02 -8.28
C ALA A 90 12.45 10.35 -6.95
N ALA A 91 12.08 10.96 -5.83
CA ALA A 91 12.33 10.38 -4.50
C ALA A 91 11.56 9.07 -4.26
N LEU A 92 10.30 9.00 -4.71
CA LEU A 92 9.47 7.81 -4.56
C LEU A 92 9.95 6.68 -5.47
N GLU A 93 10.35 7.00 -6.70
CA GLU A 93 10.95 6.04 -7.63
C GLU A 93 12.26 5.46 -7.09
N MET A 94 13.15 6.31 -6.56
CA MET A 94 14.39 5.86 -5.90
C MET A 94 14.11 4.91 -4.71
N GLN A 95 12.98 5.09 -4.03
CA GLN A 95 12.54 4.21 -2.94
C GLN A 95 11.80 2.95 -3.44
N GLY A 96 11.65 2.78 -4.75
CA GLY A 96 10.94 1.69 -5.37
C GLY A 96 9.43 1.71 -5.13
N VAL A 97 8.87 2.88 -4.82
CA VAL A 97 7.41 3.07 -4.64
C VAL A 97 6.80 3.53 -5.96
N ASP A 98 5.92 2.72 -6.52
CA ASP A 98 5.28 3.01 -7.80
C ASP A 98 4.05 3.94 -7.69
N ASN A 99 3.36 4.15 -8.82
CA ASN A 99 2.22 5.06 -8.91
C ASN A 99 1.00 4.64 -8.08
N LEU A 100 0.87 3.37 -7.74
CA LEU A 100 -0.14 2.85 -6.82
C LEU A 100 0.35 2.78 -5.37
N GLY A 101 1.58 3.20 -5.08
CA GLY A 101 2.17 3.09 -3.75
C GLY A 101 2.64 1.66 -3.42
N LEU A 102 2.78 0.79 -4.43
CA LEU A 102 3.34 -0.55 -4.23
C LEU A 102 4.85 -0.46 -4.10
N ASP A 103 5.40 -1.19 -3.15
CA ASP A 103 6.83 -1.36 -3.01
C ASP A 103 7.31 -2.64 -3.74
N ARG A 104 8.59 -2.92 -3.62
CA ARG A 104 9.19 -4.10 -4.28
C ARG A 104 8.51 -5.39 -3.82
N THR A 105 8.24 -5.54 -2.53
CA THR A 105 7.66 -6.76 -1.98
C THR A 105 6.25 -7.03 -2.50
N ASP A 106 5.44 -5.96 -2.65
CA ASP A 106 4.10 -6.08 -3.26
C ASP A 106 4.19 -6.56 -4.71
N ARG A 107 5.13 -5.98 -5.49
CA ARG A 107 5.32 -6.40 -6.89
C ARG A 107 5.86 -7.81 -7.00
N ASP A 108 6.79 -8.21 -6.13
CA ASP A 108 7.31 -9.59 -6.05
C ASP A 108 6.18 -10.57 -5.72
N TYR A 109 5.27 -10.19 -4.79
CA TYR A 109 4.08 -10.98 -4.47
C TYR A 109 3.13 -11.15 -5.67
N LEU A 110 2.83 -10.06 -6.37
CA LEU A 110 1.96 -10.09 -7.56
C LEU A 110 2.59 -10.86 -8.71
N GLY A 111 3.89 -10.62 -8.97
CA GLY A 111 4.67 -11.34 -9.97
C GLY A 111 4.72 -12.84 -9.68
N LEU A 112 4.88 -13.22 -8.41
CA LEU A 112 4.87 -14.63 -8.02
C LEU A 112 3.56 -15.32 -8.40
N ILE A 113 2.40 -14.69 -8.17
CA ILE A 113 1.10 -15.26 -8.54
C ILE A 113 1.01 -15.42 -10.06
N ILE A 114 1.47 -14.44 -10.82
CA ILE A 114 1.40 -14.45 -12.29
C ILE A 114 2.38 -15.46 -12.87
N ASP A 115 3.67 -15.36 -12.50
CA ASP A 115 4.75 -16.09 -13.19
C ASP A 115 4.88 -17.55 -12.77
N LYS A 116 4.54 -17.85 -11.51
CA LYS A 116 4.69 -19.21 -10.96
C LYS A 116 3.39 -19.99 -10.84
N PHE A 117 2.25 -19.28 -10.83
CA PHE A 117 0.94 -19.89 -10.60
C PHE A 117 -0.09 -19.49 -11.66
N ASP A 118 0.35 -19.01 -12.83
CA ASP A 118 -0.52 -18.67 -13.98
C ASP A 118 -1.70 -17.76 -13.62
N GLY A 119 -1.46 -16.80 -12.70
CA GLY A 119 -2.48 -15.89 -12.20
C GLY A 119 -3.36 -16.46 -11.07
N GLY A 120 -3.14 -17.70 -10.68
CA GLY A 120 -3.87 -18.38 -9.60
C GLY A 120 -5.04 -19.26 -10.10
N PRO A 121 -5.81 -19.87 -9.20
CA PRO A 121 -5.83 -19.66 -7.76
C PRO A 121 -4.69 -20.36 -7.01
N VAL A 122 -4.04 -19.67 -6.08
CA VAL A 122 -2.95 -20.19 -5.25
C VAL A 122 -3.21 -19.99 -3.76
N GLY A 123 -2.94 -21.02 -2.96
CA GLY A 123 -3.13 -20.97 -1.49
C GLY A 123 -2.11 -20.05 -0.80
N VAL A 124 -2.53 -19.38 0.28
CA VAL A 124 -1.61 -18.49 1.03
C VAL A 124 -0.42 -19.22 1.61
N GLY A 125 -0.58 -20.49 2.03
CA GLY A 125 0.54 -21.31 2.52
C GLY A 125 1.61 -21.53 1.46
N THR A 126 1.23 -21.73 0.20
CA THR A 126 2.17 -21.85 -0.92
C THR A 126 2.86 -20.52 -1.19
N LEU A 127 2.11 -19.42 -1.19
CA LEU A 127 2.67 -18.06 -1.38
C LEU A 127 3.65 -17.71 -0.27
N SER A 128 3.31 -17.97 0.99
CA SER A 128 4.18 -17.66 2.13
C SER A 128 5.52 -18.41 2.06
N VAL A 129 5.49 -19.69 1.69
CA VAL A 129 6.72 -20.48 1.49
C VAL A 129 7.54 -19.92 0.33
N ALA A 130 6.89 -19.59 -0.80
CA ALA A 130 7.58 -19.09 -1.98
C ALA A 130 8.20 -17.68 -1.78
N LEU A 131 7.60 -16.87 -0.90
CA LEU A 131 8.10 -15.55 -0.50
C LEU A 131 9.15 -15.61 0.62
N GLY A 132 9.25 -16.75 1.31
CA GLY A 132 10.07 -16.84 2.53
C GLY A 132 9.50 -16.08 3.73
N GLU A 133 8.16 -15.88 3.75
CA GLU A 133 7.46 -15.07 4.74
C GLU A 133 6.50 -15.91 5.58
N ALA A 134 6.21 -15.45 6.82
CA ALA A 134 5.17 -16.07 7.62
C ALA A 134 3.79 -15.83 6.99
N ARG A 135 2.90 -16.80 7.11
CA ARG A 135 1.53 -16.70 6.58
C ARG A 135 0.79 -15.46 7.09
N ASP A 136 0.89 -15.18 8.38
CA ASP A 136 0.24 -14.02 9.01
C ASP A 136 0.78 -12.70 8.44
N THR A 137 2.09 -12.64 8.11
CA THR A 137 2.70 -11.48 7.43
C THR A 137 2.05 -11.23 6.07
N VAL A 138 1.87 -12.30 5.29
CA VAL A 138 1.22 -12.20 3.99
C VAL A 138 -0.22 -11.73 4.13
N GLU A 139 -1.00 -12.34 5.03
CA GLU A 139 -2.43 -12.06 5.20
C GLU A 139 -2.71 -10.70 5.85
N ASP A 140 -1.85 -10.23 6.77
CA ASP A 140 -2.09 -9.03 7.57
C ASP A 140 -1.35 -7.78 7.05
N ILE A 141 -0.25 -7.96 6.30
CA ILE A 141 0.59 -6.84 5.86
C ILE A 141 0.51 -6.61 4.35
N TYR A 142 0.66 -7.66 3.53
CA TYR A 142 0.74 -7.49 2.07
C TYR A 142 -0.64 -7.47 1.42
N GLU A 143 -1.47 -8.48 1.69
CA GLU A 143 -2.75 -8.64 1.00
C GLU A 143 -3.79 -7.52 1.24
N PRO A 144 -3.90 -6.88 2.42
CA PRO A 144 -4.98 -5.92 2.67
C PRO A 144 -5.01 -4.77 1.66
N TYR A 145 -3.85 -4.20 1.34
CA TYR A 145 -3.77 -3.12 0.37
C TYR A 145 -3.96 -3.60 -1.07
N LEU A 146 -3.41 -4.76 -1.42
CA LEU A 146 -3.59 -5.35 -2.75
C LEU A 146 -5.05 -5.72 -3.04
N LEU A 147 -5.78 -6.21 -2.02
CA LEU A 147 -7.22 -6.45 -2.08
C LEU A 147 -8.01 -5.14 -2.25
N GLN A 148 -7.65 -4.11 -1.48
CA GLN A 148 -8.28 -2.79 -1.56
C GLN A 148 -8.12 -2.16 -2.94
N CYS A 149 -6.93 -2.28 -3.53
CA CYS A 149 -6.64 -1.82 -4.89
C CYS A 149 -7.30 -2.68 -5.96
N GLY A 150 -7.91 -3.82 -5.59
CA GLY A 150 -8.48 -4.76 -6.55
C GLY A 150 -7.45 -5.44 -7.43
N LEU A 151 -6.19 -5.55 -6.96
CA LEU A 151 -5.13 -6.23 -7.68
C LEU A 151 -5.22 -7.75 -7.50
N ILE A 152 -5.66 -8.21 -6.36
CA ILE A 152 -5.91 -9.63 -6.09
C ILE A 152 -7.34 -9.85 -5.59
N GLN A 153 -7.81 -11.08 -5.72
CA GLN A 153 -9.06 -11.55 -5.14
C GLN A 153 -8.81 -12.80 -4.29
N ARG A 154 -9.53 -12.90 -3.16
CA ARG A 154 -9.59 -14.11 -2.35
C ARG A 154 -10.77 -14.96 -2.78
N THR A 155 -10.53 -16.21 -3.11
CA THR A 155 -11.56 -17.21 -3.45
C THR A 155 -11.47 -18.39 -2.48
N SER A 156 -12.44 -19.30 -2.52
CA SER A 156 -12.40 -20.55 -1.75
C SER A 156 -11.20 -21.44 -2.10
N ARG A 157 -10.65 -21.32 -3.32
CA ARG A 157 -9.49 -22.07 -3.79
C ARG A 157 -8.16 -21.36 -3.59
N GLY A 158 -8.16 -20.07 -3.26
CA GLY A 158 -6.93 -19.31 -3.06
C GLY A 158 -6.99 -17.88 -3.61
N ARG A 159 -5.82 -17.30 -3.84
CA ARG A 159 -5.63 -15.94 -4.36
C ARG A 159 -5.52 -15.97 -5.87
N ILE A 160 -6.14 -15.00 -6.51
CA ILE A 160 -6.13 -14.82 -7.97
C ILE A 160 -5.69 -13.40 -8.28
N ALA A 161 -4.76 -13.24 -9.21
CA ALA A 161 -4.43 -11.94 -9.79
C ALA A 161 -5.58 -11.48 -10.70
N THR A 162 -5.95 -10.20 -10.59
CA THR A 162 -7.00 -9.63 -11.42
C THR A 162 -6.43 -9.09 -12.74
N ARG A 163 -7.28 -8.77 -13.71
CA ARG A 163 -6.87 -8.07 -14.93
C ARG A 163 -6.07 -6.80 -14.62
N ARG A 164 -6.50 -6.06 -13.59
CA ARG A 164 -5.81 -4.83 -13.15
C ARG A 164 -4.36 -5.07 -12.76
N THR A 165 -4.02 -6.25 -12.23
CA THR A 165 -2.63 -6.63 -11.91
C THR A 165 -1.80 -6.78 -13.15
N TYR A 166 -2.32 -7.46 -14.17
CA TYR A 166 -1.65 -7.62 -15.45
C TYR A 166 -1.42 -6.27 -16.14
N ASP A 167 -2.46 -5.43 -16.17
CA ASP A 167 -2.38 -4.07 -16.72
C ASP A 167 -1.33 -3.22 -15.97
N HIS A 168 -1.29 -3.32 -14.63
CA HIS A 168 -0.36 -2.57 -13.78
C HIS A 168 1.09 -3.02 -13.94
N LEU A 169 1.33 -4.32 -14.02
CA LEU A 169 2.67 -4.88 -14.20
C LEU A 169 3.14 -4.86 -15.68
N GLY A 170 2.27 -4.47 -16.61
CA GLY A 170 2.58 -4.41 -18.04
C GLY A 170 2.78 -5.80 -18.68
N VAL A 171 2.16 -6.85 -18.11
CA VAL A 171 2.24 -8.20 -18.62
C VAL A 171 0.93 -8.63 -19.29
N PRO A 172 0.97 -9.37 -20.40
CA PRO A 172 -0.25 -9.84 -21.07
C PRO A 172 -1.03 -10.81 -20.18
N MET A 173 -2.34 -10.58 -20.06
CA MET A 173 -3.20 -11.53 -19.38
C MET A 173 -3.35 -12.80 -20.25
N PRO A 174 -3.19 -14.01 -19.69
CA PRO A 174 -3.45 -15.24 -20.43
C PRO A 174 -4.84 -15.23 -21.03
N SER A 175 -4.96 -15.56 -22.31
CA SER A 175 -6.26 -15.74 -22.94
C SER A 175 -6.94 -16.92 -22.24
N GLY A 176 -8.03 -16.66 -21.52
CA GLY A 176 -8.77 -17.68 -20.80
C GLY A 176 -9.23 -18.79 -21.74
N ASN A 177 -8.99 -20.03 -21.36
CA ASN A 177 -9.69 -21.19 -21.91
C ASN A 177 -11.12 -21.22 -21.39
#